data_a8680eb47e6dd2603eb0d8dbf861576c
#
_entry.id   a8680eb47e6dd2603eb0d8dbf861576c
#
_cell.length_a   1.000
_cell.length_b   1.000
_cell.length_c   1.000
_cell.angle_alpha   90.00
_cell.angle_beta   90.00
_cell.angle_gamma   90.00
#
_symmetry.space_group_name_H-M   'P 1'
#
loop_
_entity.id
_entity.type
_entity.pdbx_description
1 polymer ?
#
loop_
_entity_poly.entity_id
_entity_poly.type
_entity_poly.pdbx_seq_one_letter_code
_entity_poly.pdbx_strand_id
1 'polypeptide(L)'
;MRGADLLVRSLADAGVTRIFSLSGNQIMPVYDACFEAGIEIVHTRHEAAAVFMAEAYAQLTGGIGVAMVTAGAGAANALGPLFTAKESETPVLFLTGDSPRGQDGLGAFQELDQVPMTAPVTKLSFRPRKASDLGRDAARAIRTALSGRMGPVHMALPFDLVEDDAAAGAIPAKDAYRREAMALSDEDTQRIVQALAGAKQPVVICGPAMTETRNPGMASKLAEALDAPVFAMESPRGLKDPSLGDVGTVLKSADLILNLGKRVDFTLGFGGTGTFDAACRWIYVNADAEERDRAHRNLGDRLVLAAAADPRDAAVALTAQGRGGTARADWRTKTAERLAARGFTPGQAGSGDGVSPAQLCAAIQRQLDKAEETVLICDGGEFGQWAQAATTGDRRIINGISGAIGGSLGYGLGAKKARPQATVFALMGDGTAGFHFAEFETAARENTPFVAVIGNDLRWNAEHQIQMREYGPNRLIGCQLSDARYDQAVEGLGGHGEFVTDPAELDAALERAVASGKVACVNVLIEGLPAPSGPAH
;
A
#
# COMPACT_ATOMS: atom_id res chain seq x y z
N MET A 1 -26.97 -3.53 26.77
CA MET A 1 -25.92 -3.16 25.76
C MET A 1 -25.71 -4.38 24.88
N ARG A 2 -25.91 -4.25 23.59
CA ARG A 2 -25.69 -5.35 22.61
C ARG A 2 -24.20 -5.59 22.36
N GLY A 3 -23.86 -6.73 21.79
CA GLY A 3 -22.51 -7.02 21.35
C GLY A 3 -21.99 -5.99 20.36
N ALA A 4 -22.83 -5.54 19.41
CA ALA A 4 -22.51 -4.47 18.47
C ALA A 4 -22.13 -3.15 19.16
N ASP A 5 -22.88 -2.77 20.21
CA ASP A 5 -22.60 -1.53 20.97
C ASP A 5 -21.24 -1.61 21.70
N LEU A 6 -20.92 -2.76 22.30
CA LEU A 6 -19.62 -2.97 22.95
C LEU A 6 -18.47 -2.95 21.96
N LEU A 7 -18.63 -3.62 20.80
CA LEU A 7 -17.63 -3.61 19.72
C LEU A 7 -17.35 -2.19 19.26
N VAL A 8 -18.39 -1.45 18.87
CA VAL A 8 -18.26 -0.12 18.28
C VAL A 8 -17.70 0.90 19.28
N ARG A 9 -18.14 0.88 20.54
CA ARG A 9 -17.55 1.70 21.61
C ARG A 9 -16.07 1.39 21.82
N SER A 10 -15.70 0.10 21.73
CA SER A 10 -14.29 -0.29 21.83
C SER A 10 -13.46 0.21 20.66
N LEU A 11 -14.02 0.21 19.43
CA LEU A 11 -13.38 0.80 18.26
C LEU A 11 -13.21 2.32 18.40
N ALA A 12 -14.25 3.02 18.88
CA ALA A 12 -14.18 4.46 19.14
C ALA A 12 -13.11 4.81 20.19
N ASP A 13 -13.01 4.03 21.27
CA ASP A 13 -11.99 4.22 22.32
C ASP A 13 -10.58 3.91 21.82
N ALA A 14 -10.44 3.02 20.83
CA ALA A 14 -9.18 2.79 20.10
C ALA A 14 -8.80 3.93 19.14
N GLY A 15 -9.66 4.94 18.97
CA GLY A 15 -9.44 6.06 18.08
C GLY A 15 -9.95 5.86 16.65
N VAL A 16 -10.76 4.83 16.39
CA VAL A 16 -11.43 4.62 15.10
C VAL A 16 -12.53 5.66 14.93
N THR A 17 -12.43 6.49 13.92
CA THR A 17 -13.40 7.55 13.61
C THR A 17 -14.27 7.22 12.41
N ARG A 18 -13.86 6.23 11.60
CA ARG A 18 -14.60 5.80 10.40
C ARG A 18 -14.37 4.35 10.06
N ILE A 19 -15.35 3.77 9.37
CA ILE A 19 -15.33 2.42 8.83
C ILE A 19 -15.71 2.50 7.35
N PHE A 20 -14.90 1.90 6.47
CA PHE A 20 -15.20 1.76 5.06
C PHE A 20 -16.01 0.47 4.87
N SER A 21 -17.18 0.55 4.24
CA SER A 21 -18.10 -0.58 4.30
C SER A 21 -19.04 -0.67 3.10
N LEU A 22 -19.38 -1.89 2.72
CA LEU A 22 -20.58 -2.16 1.92
C LEU A 22 -21.63 -2.82 2.82
N SER A 23 -22.83 -2.26 2.82
CA SER A 23 -23.93 -2.72 3.69
C SER A 23 -24.39 -4.14 3.39
N GLY A 24 -24.91 -4.81 4.41
CA GLY A 24 -25.53 -6.13 4.30
C GLY A 24 -26.21 -6.53 5.60
N ASN A 25 -27.11 -7.51 5.52
CA ASN A 25 -28.02 -7.84 6.62
C ASN A 25 -27.29 -8.14 7.94
N GLN A 26 -26.22 -8.95 7.90
CA GLN A 26 -25.56 -9.45 9.11
C GLN A 26 -24.75 -8.39 9.87
N ILE A 27 -24.54 -7.21 9.29
CA ILE A 27 -23.78 -6.13 9.94
C ILE A 27 -24.61 -4.91 10.29
N MET A 28 -25.93 -4.94 10.07
CA MET A 28 -26.82 -3.82 10.41
C MET A 28 -26.79 -3.41 11.87
N PRO A 29 -26.70 -4.34 12.86
CA PRO A 29 -26.56 -3.94 14.26
C PRO A 29 -25.29 -3.13 14.54
N VAL A 30 -24.21 -3.38 13.80
CA VAL A 30 -22.96 -2.61 13.91
C VAL A 30 -23.11 -1.22 13.28
N TYR A 31 -23.84 -1.10 12.15
CA TYR A 31 -24.19 0.20 11.56
C TYR A 31 -24.97 1.08 12.52
N ASP A 32 -26.01 0.51 13.15
CA ASP A 32 -26.83 1.20 14.15
C ASP A 32 -25.98 1.67 15.35
N ALA A 33 -25.10 0.80 15.86
CA ALA A 33 -24.17 1.17 16.93
C ALA A 33 -23.17 2.27 16.53
N CYS A 34 -22.73 2.32 15.26
CA CYS A 34 -21.85 3.37 14.74
C CYS A 34 -22.52 4.75 14.78
N PHE A 35 -23.83 4.82 14.50
CA PHE A 35 -24.59 6.06 14.58
C PHE A 35 -24.55 6.66 16.00
N GLU A 36 -24.80 5.84 17.02
CA GLU A 36 -24.77 6.26 18.42
C GLU A 36 -23.35 6.64 18.90
N ALA A 37 -22.30 5.98 18.38
CA ALA A 37 -20.91 6.24 18.76
C ALA A 37 -20.26 7.37 17.95
N GLY A 38 -20.92 7.89 16.93
CA GLY A 38 -20.38 8.93 16.05
C GLY A 38 -19.25 8.43 15.14
N ILE A 39 -19.19 7.12 14.82
CA ILE A 39 -18.26 6.58 13.81
C ILE A 39 -18.88 6.75 12.42
N GLU A 40 -18.16 7.44 11.54
CA GLU A 40 -18.56 7.62 10.14
C GLU A 40 -18.53 6.29 9.39
N ILE A 41 -19.61 5.94 8.69
CA ILE A 41 -19.61 4.85 7.71
C ILE A 41 -19.41 5.46 6.32
N VAL A 42 -18.28 5.16 5.69
CA VAL A 42 -18.02 5.49 4.28
C VAL A 42 -18.52 4.32 3.43
N HIS A 43 -19.69 4.49 2.81
CA HIS A 43 -20.37 3.42 2.10
C HIS A 43 -19.85 3.30 0.66
N THR A 44 -19.33 2.13 0.30
CA THR A 44 -18.73 1.84 -1.01
C THR A 44 -19.70 1.17 -1.99
N ARG A 45 -19.28 0.99 -3.24
CA ARG A 45 -20.04 0.25 -4.27
C ARG A 45 -19.58 -1.20 -4.41
N HIS A 46 -18.39 -1.52 -3.87
CA HIS A 46 -17.82 -2.87 -3.89
C HIS A 46 -17.03 -3.14 -2.61
N GLU A 47 -17.08 -4.36 -2.09
CA GLU A 47 -16.39 -4.76 -0.85
C GLU A 47 -14.87 -4.63 -0.94
N ALA A 48 -14.30 -4.95 -2.09
CA ALA A 48 -12.86 -4.78 -2.33
C ALA A 48 -12.41 -3.32 -2.15
N ALA A 49 -13.22 -2.37 -2.60
CA ALA A 49 -12.93 -0.95 -2.46
C ALA A 49 -12.88 -0.51 -0.99
N ALA A 50 -13.73 -1.09 -0.12
CA ALA A 50 -13.69 -0.81 1.32
C ALA A 50 -12.33 -1.16 1.94
N VAL A 51 -11.73 -2.28 1.54
CA VAL A 51 -10.40 -2.68 2.03
C VAL A 51 -9.30 -1.79 1.47
N PHE A 52 -9.33 -1.42 0.18
CA PHE A 52 -8.36 -0.47 -0.41
C PHE A 52 -8.44 0.91 0.26
N MET A 53 -9.65 1.40 0.55
CA MET A 53 -9.84 2.66 1.30
C MET A 53 -9.25 2.58 2.71
N ALA A 54 -9.53 1.47 3.44
CA ALA A 54 -8.99 1.24 4.77
C ALA A 54 -7.46 1.14 4.75
N GLU A 55 -6.89 0.49 3.73
CA GLU A 55 -5.45 0.38 3.54
C GLU A 55 -4.79 1.74 3.35
N ALA A 56 -5.29 2.57 2.41
CA ALA A 56 -4.76 3.91 2.18
C ALA A 56 -4.88 4.80 3.43
N TYR A 57 -6.02 4.73 4.11
CA TYR A 57 -6.26 5.46 5.34
C TYR A 57 -5.24 5.09 6.43
N ALA A 58 -4.98 3.80 6.62
CA ALA A 58 -4.00 3.32 7.59
C ALA A 58 -2.57 3.77 7.25
N GLN A 59 -2.17 3.69 5.98
CA GLN A 59 -0.83 4.12 5.53
C GLN A 59 -0.59 5.61 5.79
N LEU A 60 -1.60 6.45 5.60
CA LEU A 60 -1.47 7.90 5.70
C LEU A 60 -1.69 8.46 7.11
N THR A 61 -2.41 7.73 7.96
CA THR A 61 -2.64 8.14 9.37
C THR A 61 -1.66 7.51 10.35
N GLY A 62 -1.00 6.40 9.95
CA GLY A 62 -0.16 5.60 10.83
C GLY A 62 -0.94 4.76 11.87
N GLY A 63 -2.29 4.75 11.78
CA GLY A 63 -3.19 4.01 12.65
C GLY A 63 -3.72 2.74 12.00
N ILE A 64 -4.88 2.27 12.50
CA ILE A 64 -5.61 1.12 11.95
C ILE A 64 -6.64 1.59 10.92
N GLY A 65 -6.70 0.94 9.75
CA GLY A 65 -7.82 1.07 8.83
C GLY A 65 -8.88 0.02 9.15
N VAL A 66 -10.16 0.39 9.08
CA VAL A 66 -11.25 -0.56 9.35
C VAL A 66 -12.12 -0.71 8.11
N ALA A 67 -12.23 -1.94 7.63
CA ALA A 67 -13.16 -2.32 6.57
C ALA A 67 -14.19 -3.30 7.11
N MET A 68 -15.47 -3.14 6.72
CA MET A 68 -16.55 -4.00 7.17
C MET A 68 -17.47 -4.38 6.00
N VAL A 69 -17.78 -5.67 5.88
CA VAL A 69 -18.65 -6.19 4.82
C VAL A 69 -19.56 -7.29 5.35
N THR A 70 -20.57 -7.66 4.58
CA THR A 70 -21.47 -8.75 4.96
C THR A 70 -20.80 -10.13 4.87
N ALA A 71 -21.53 -11.16 5.25
CA ALA A 71 -21.07 -12.55 5.25
C ALA A 71 -20.88 -13.11 3.82
N GLY A 72 -20.24 -14.25 3.74
CA GLY A 72 -20.16 -15.10 2.55
C GLY A 72 -19.56 -14.38 1.34
N ALA A 73 -20.41 -14.04 0.37
CA ALA A 73 -19.99 -13.39 -0.87
C ALA A 73 -19.29 -12.05 -0.62
N GLY A 74 -19.77 -11.26 0.35
CA GLY A 74 -19.12 -9.99 0.70
C GLY A 74 -17.70 -10.18 1.25
N ALA A 75 -17.52 -11.15 2.14
CA ALA A 75 -16.19 -11.51 2.64
C ALA A 75 -15.27 -12.03 1.53
N ALA A 76 -15.79 -12.86 0.63
CA ALA A 76 -15.01 -13.44 -0.48
C ALA A 76 -14.52 -12.37 -1.48
N ASN A 77 -15.32 -11.34 -1.77
CA ASN A 77 -14.96 -10.23 -2.65
C ASN A 77 -13.79 -9.38 -2.13
N ALA A 78 -13.49 -9.44 -0.84
CA ALA A 78 -12.44 -8.66 -0.20
C ALA A 78 -11.07 -9.37 -0.11
N LEU A 79 -10.94 -10.62 -0.55
CA LEU A 79 -9.70 -11.42 -0.37
C LEU A 79 -8.50 -10.85 -1.12
N GLY A 80 -8.70 -10.38 -2.36
CA GLY A 80 -7.62 -9.78 -3.15
C GLY A 80 -6.99 -8.54 -2.47
N PRO A 81 -7.79 -7.55 -2.06
CA PRO A 81 -7.29 -6.40 -1.31
C PRO A 81 -6.68 -6.76 0.05
N LEU A 82 -7.21 -7.77 0.76
CA LEU A 82 -6.56 -8.23 2.01
C LEU A 82 -5.17 -8.80 1.76
N PHE A 83 -4.98 -9.53 0.65
CA PHE A 83 -3.65 -9.97 0.24
C PHE A 83 -2.74 -8.78 -0.06
N THR A 84 -3.26 -7.73 -0.71
CA THR A 84 -2.50 -6.50 -0.95
C THR A 84 -2.09 -5.83 0.37
N ALA A 85 -3.02 -5.64 1.30
CA ALA A 85 -2.73 -5.07 2.62
C ALA A 85 -1.70 -5.91 3.42
N LYS A 86 -1.73 -7.25 3.29
CA LYS A 86 -0.74 -8.14 3.92
C LYS A 86 0.66 -7.94 3.33
N GLU A 87 0.78 -7.92 2.01
CA GLU A 87 2.06 -7.79 1.33
C GLU A 87 2.65 -6.38 1.43
N SER A 88 1.80 -5.34 1.52
CA SER A 88 2.20 -3.96 1.80
C SER A 88 2.41 -3.66 3.28
N GLU A 89 2.26 -4.68 4.16
CA GLU A 89 2.43 -4.54 5.62
C GLU A 89 1.54 -3.46 6.23
N THR A 90 0.28 -3.38 5.78
CA THR A 90 -0.66 -2.34 6.24
C THR A 90 -1.64 -2.92 7.26
N PRO A 91 -1.78 -2.28 8.44
CA PRO A 91 -2.69 -2.74 9.48
C PRO A 91 -4.13 -2.41 9.10
N VAL A 92 -4.91 -3.44 8.75
CA VAL A 92 -6.34 -3.35 8.46
C VAL A 92 -7.09 -4.29 9.40
N LEU A 93 -8.10 -3.77 10.10
CA LEU A 93 -9.10 -4.59 10.77
C LEU A 93 -10.23 -4.85 9.77
N PHE A 94 -10.36 -6.10 9.37
CA PHE A 94 -11.41 -6.55 8.47
C PHE A 94 -12.51 -7.24 9.27
N LEU A 95 -13.68 -6.64 9.32
CA LEU A 95 -14.86 -7.14 9.98
C LEU A 95 -15.82 -7.73 8.93
N THR A 96 -16.29 -8.93 9.14
CA THR A 96 -17.32 -9.52 8.30
C THR A 96 -18.53 -9.90 9.13
N GLY A 97 -19.74 -9.75 8.59
CA GLY A 97 -20.88 -10.45 9.12
C GLY A 97 -20.67 -11.96 9.02
N ASP A 98 -21.43 -12.73 9.79
CA ASP A 98 -21.40 -14.19 9.73
C ASP A 98 -22.78 -14.76 10.08
N SER A 99 -23.03 -16.02 9.73
CA SER A 99 -24.26 -16.73 10.06
C SER A 99 -24.42 -16.87 11.57
N PRO A 100 -25.69 -16.96 12.07
CA PRO A 100 -25.92 -17.23 13.48
C PRO A 100 -25.31 -18.57 13.92
N ARG A 101 -24.63 -18.59 15.07
CA ARG A 101 -23.93 -19.79 15.61
C ARG A 101 -24.80 -21.03 15.72
N GLY A 102 -26.08 -20.85 16.02
CA GLY A 102 -27.05 -21.96 16.13
C GLY A 102 -27.44 -22.57 14.78
N GLN A 103 -26.98 -21.99 13.67
CA GLN A 103 -27.29 -22.45 12.30
C GLN A 103 -26.05 -22.96 11.57
N ASP A 104 -24.91 -23.08 12.25
CA ASP A 104 -23.68 -23.59 11.65
C ASP A 104 -23.88 -25.01 11.08
N GLY A 105 -23.54 -25.19 9.78
CA GLY A 105 -23.69 -26.44 9.05
C GLY A 105 -25.11 -26.77 8.61
N LEU A 106 -26.06 -25.85 8.81
CA LEU A 106 -27.45 -26.03 8.39
C LEU A 106 -27.76 -25.40 7.01
N GLY A 107 -26.80 -24.77 6.36
CA GLY A 107 -27.00 -24.02 5.10
C GLY A 107 -27.68 -22.68 5.32
N ALA A 108 -27.27 -21.95 6.36
CA ALA A 108 -27.77 -20.62 6.65
C ALA A 108 -27.46 -19.64 5.50
N PHE A 109 -28.24 -18.56 5.40
CA PHE A 109 -28.03 -17.54 4.38
C PHE A 109 -26.61 -16.96 4.46
N GLN A 110 -25.87 -17.01 3.34
CA GLN A 110 -24.47 -16.59 3.22
C GLN A 110 -23.50 -17.33 4.16
N GLU A 111 -23.84 -18.51 4.64
CA GLU A 111 -22.93 -19.34 5.42
C GLU A 111 -21.67 -19.68 4.60
N LEU A 112 -20.52 -19.35 5.13
CA LEU A 112 -19.21 -19.65 4.55
C LEU A 112 -18.20 -19.76 5.69
N ASP A 113 -17.31 -20.74 5.63
CA ASP A 113 -16.21 -20.83 6.61
C ASP A 113 -15.16 -19.77 6.33
N GLN A 114 -15.40 -18.56 6.83
CA GLN A 114 -14.63 -17.36 6.55
C GLN A 114 -13.26 -17.34 7.22
N VAL A 115 -13.13 -18.02 8.38
CA VAL A 115 -11.88 -18.03 9.14
C VAL A 115 -10.75 -18.73 8.38
N PRO A 116 -10.88 -19.97 7.91
CA PRO A 116 -9.83 -20.59 7.08
C PRO A 116 -9.68 -19.93 5.71
N MET A 117 -10.76 -19.34 5.14
CA MET A 117 -10.70 -18.64 3.87
C MET A 117 -9.78 -17.41 3.93
N THR A 118 -9.83 -16.64 5.02
CA THR A 118 -9.04 -15.40 5.20
C THR A 118 -7.70 -15.63 5.88
N ALA A 119 -7.48 -16.76 6.54
CA ALA A 119 -6.25 -17.08 7.28
C ALA A 119 -4.96 -16.89 6.46
N PRO A 120 -4.85 -17.33 5.18
CA PRO A 120 -3.65 -17.14 4.39
C PRO A 120 -3.31 -15.69 4.07
N VAL A 121 -4.30 -14.80 4.06
CA VAL A 121 -4.16 -13.37 3.68
C VAL A 121 -4.23 -12.42 4.88
N THR A 122 -4.23 -12.95 6.11
CA THR A 122 -4.27 -12.16 7.35
C THR A 122 -3.19 -12.61 8.33
N LYS A 123 -2.91 -11.81 9.34
CA LYS A 123 -2.05 -12.19 10.49
C LYS A 123 -2.79 -13.05 11.51
N LEU A 124 -4.08 -12.81 11.63
CA LEU A 124 -4.99 -13.52 12.51
C LEU A 124 -6.37 -13.49 11.89
N SER A 125 -7.02 -14.64 11.86
CA SER A 125 -8.43 -14.75 11.49
C SER A 125 -9.16 -15.53 12.59
N PHE A 126 -10.26 -15.00 13.08
CA PHE A 126 -11.01 -15.66 14.14
C PHE A 126 -12.48 -15.24 14.17
N ARG A 127 -13.28 -16.06 14.87
CA ARG A 127 -14.71 -15.85 15.13
C ARG A 127 -14.89 -15.69 16.64
N PRO A 128 -15.35 -14.54 17.15
CA PRO A 128 -15.68 -14.36 18.58
C PRO A 128 -16.71 -15.37 19.07
N ARG A 129 -16.64 -15.69 20.36
CA ARG A 129 -17.51 -16.71 20.96
C ARG A 129 -18.59 -16.16 21.87
N LYS A 130 -18.36 -15.00 22.50
CA LYS A 130 -19.25 -14.37 23.47
C LYS A 130 -19.38 -12.87 23.19
N ALA A 131 -20.57 -12.33 23.25
CA ALA A 131 -20.83 -10.90 23.09
C ALA A 131 -20.05 -10.05 24.10
N SER A 132 -19.93 -10.50 25.34
CA SER A 132 -19.17 -9.82 26.41
C SER A 132 -17.65 -9.74 26.15
N ASP A 133 -17.11 -10.53 25.22
CA ASP A 133 -15.69 -10.55 24.90
C ASP A 133 -15.32 -9.62 23.73
N LEU A 134 -16.30 -9.07 23.00
CA LEU A 134 -16.08 -8.30 21.78
C LEU A 134 -15.15 -7.09 21.97
N GLY A 135 -15.19 -6.42 23.12
CA GLY A 135 -14.25 -5.35 23.43
C GLY A 135 -12.80 -5.84 23.49
N ARG A 136 -12.55 -6.94 24.22
CA ARG A 136 -11.22 -7.57 24.31
C ARG A 136 -10.76 -8.13 22.97
N ASP A 137 -11.67 -8.72 22.20
CA ASP A 137 -11.38 -9.28 20.89
C ASP A 137 -11.01 -8.18 19.87
N ALA A 138 -11.69 -7.03 19.92
CA ALA A 138 -11.33 -5.84 19.14
C ALA A 138 -9.92 -5.32 19.50
N ALA A 139 -9.62 -5.19 20.80
CA ALA A 139 -8.30 -4.76 21.24
C ALA A 139 -7.20 -5.73 20.80
N ARG A 140 -7.42 -7.04 20.95
CA ARG A 140 -6.51 -8.08 20.45
C ARG A 140 -6.29 -7.96 18.95
N ALA A 141 -7.35 -7.78 18.16
CA ALA A 141 -7.27 -7.66 16.71
C ALA A 141 -6.45 -6.43 16.29
N ILE A 142 -6.75 -5.26 16.85
CA ILE A 142 -6.03 -4.00 16.56
C ILE A 142 -4.56 -4.12 16.96
N ARG A 143 -4.26 -4.57 18.18
CA ARG A 143 -2.88 -4.75 18.64
C ARG A 143 -2.11 -5.72 17.74
N THR A 144 -2.71 -6.86 17.34
CA THR A 144 -2.08 -7.83 16.45
C THR A 144 -1.79 -7.23 15.08
N ALA A 145 -2.71 -6.44 14.50
CA ALA A 145 -2.51 -5.78 13.22
C ALA A 145 -1.33 -4.80 13.24
N LEU A 146 -1.16 -4.05 14.33
CA LEU A 146 -0.17 -2.98 14.50
C LEU A 146 1.22 -3.49 14.95
N SER A 147 1.33 -4.68 15.54
CA SER A 147 2.56 -5.20 16.17
C SER A 147 3.44 -5.95 15.19
N GLY A 148 4.74 -5.86 15.36
CA GLY A 148 5.75 -6.56 14.56
C GLY A 148 5.62 -6.23 13.06
N ARG A 149 5.72 -7.25 12.17
CA ARG A 149 5.38 -7.05 10.77
C ARG A 149 3.87 -6.78 10.66
N MET A 150 3.49 -5.52 10.41
CA MET A 150 2.09 -5.10 10.35
C MET A 150 1.32 -5.85 9.25
N GLY A 151 -0.01 -5.88 9.37
CA GLY A 151 -0.85 -6.52 8.35
C GLY A 151 -2.30 -6.67 8.81
N PRO A 152 -3.18 -7.15 7.93
CA PRO A 152 -4.60 -7.27 8.21
C PRO A 152 -4.90 -8.35 9.23
N VAL A 153 -5.98 -8.13 9.99
CA VAL A 153 -6.60 -9.08 10.91
C VAL A 153 -8.08 -9.18 10.56
N HIS A 154 -8.60 -10.40 10.52
CA HIS A 154 -10.00 -10.66 10.24
C HIS A 154 -10.76 -11.09 11.51
N MET A 155 -11.95 -10.56 11.69
CA MET A 155 -12.89 -10.97 12.73
C MET A 155 -14.28 -11.19 12.11
N ALA A 156 -14.74 -12.45 12.08
CA ALA A 156 -16.08 -12.83 11.63
C ALA A 156 -17.08 -12.61 12.77
N LEU A 157 -18.15 -11.87 12.53
CA LEU A 157 -19.13 -11.44 13.52
C LEU A 157 -20.45 -12.22 13.35
N PRO A 158 -20.71 -13.31 14.12
CA PRO A 158 -21.97 -14.00 14.07
C PRO A 158 -23.14 -13.05 14.37
N PHE A 159 -24.20 -13.11 13.55
CA PHE A 159 -25.33 -12.19 13.65
C PHE A 159 -26.00 -12.23 15.03
N ASP A 160 -26.23 -13.43 15.57
CA ASP A 160 -26.78 -13.61 16.90
C ASP A 160 -25.89 -13.04 18.02
N LEU A 161 -24.55 -13.08 17.81
CA LEU A 161 -23.60 -12.59 18.81
C LEU A 161 -23.57 -11.05 18.88
N VAL A 162 -23.71 -10.35 17.75
CA VAL A 162 -23.76 -8.88 17.75
C VAL A 162 -25.07 -8.34 18.31
N GLU A 163 -26.12 -9.14 18.30
CA GLU A 163 -27.42 -8.83 18.93
C GLU A 163 -27.52 -9.27 20.42
N ASP A 164 -26.70 -10.24 20.84
CA ASP A 164 -26.72 -10.76 22.21
C ASP A 164 -26.40 -9.70 23.28
N ASP A 165 -26.86 -9.92 24.50
CA ASP A 165 -26.51 -9.05 25.62
C ASP A 165 -25.02 -9.14 25.99
N ALA A 166 -24.37 -8.00 25.94
CA ALA A 166 -22.97 -7.79 26.31
C ALA A 166 -22.81 -6.95 27.60
N ALA A 167 -23.83 -6.83 28.44
CA ALA A 167 -23.80 -5.96 29.63
C ALA A 167 -22.68 -6.31 30.61
N ALA A 168 -22.23 -7.58 30.65
CA ALA A 168 -21.06 -8.02 31.43
C ALA A 168 -19.71 -7.71 30.78
N GLY A 169 -19.70 -7.21 29.53
CA GLY A 169 -18.49 -6.86 28.80
C GLY A 169 -17.91 -5.53 29.24
N ALA A 170 -16.60 -5.36 29.06
CA ALA A 170 -15.89 -4.12 29.36
C ALA A 170 -15.18 -3.56 28.14
N ILE A 171 -15.15 -2.24 28.03
CA ILE A 171 -14.29 -1.54 27.08
C ILE A 171 -12.86 -1.63 27.63
N PRO A 172 -11.88 -2.18 26.86
CA PRO A 172 -10.50 -2.29 27.31
C PRO A 172 -9.86 -0.93 27.57
N ALA A 173 -8.87 -0.88 28.45
CA ALA A 173 -8.08 0.31 28.65
C ALA A 173 -7.29 0.66 27.37
N LYS A 174 -6.98 1.95 27.15
CA LYS A 174 -6.36 2.48 25.92
C LYS A 174 -5.03 1.82 25.54
N ASP A 175 -4.27 1.34 26.50
CA ASP A 175 -3.01 0.62 26.27
C ASP A 175 -3.22 -0.78 25.67
N ALA A 176 -4.39 -1.40 25.87
CA ALA A 176 -4.71 -2.70 25.27
C ALA A 176 -4.76 -2.69 23.73
N TYR A 177 -4.95 -1.52 23.12
CA TYR A 177 -4.97 -1.34 21.65
C TYR A 177 -3.61 -1.03 21.06
N ARG A 178 -2.62 -0.68 21.91
CA ARG A 178 -1.30 -0.26 21.42
C ARG A 178 -0.50 -1.42 20.87
N ARG A 179 0.32 -1.13 19.87
CA ARG A 179 1.28 -2.10 19.36
C ARG A 179 2.25 -2.56 20.46
N GLU A 180 2.69 -3.79 20.37
CA GLU A 180 3.78 -4.30 21.20
C GLU A 180 5.11 -3.80 20.63
N ALA A 181 5.94 -3.18 21.45
CA ALA A 181 7.28 -2.81 21.07
C ALA A 181 8.17 -4.05 21.02
N MET A 182 9.03 -4.13 20.01
CA MET A 182 10.02 -5.20 19.88
C MET A 182 11.37 -4.58 19.50
N ALA A 183 12.06 -4.06 20.48
CA ALA A 183 13.33 -3.38 20.29
C ALA A 183 14.47 -4.37 19.99
N LEU A 184 15.53 -3.89 19.32
CA LEU A 184 16.81 -4.61 19.29
C LEU A 184 17.39 -4.73 20.69
N SER A 185 18.07 -5.84 20.97
CA SER A 185 18.93 -5.93 22.15
C SER A 185 20.10 -4.94 22.05
N ASP A 186 20.62 -4.50 23.19
CA ASP A 186 21.81 -3.63 23.21
C ASP A 186 23.01 -4.33 22.54
N GLU A 187 23.16 -5.63 22.72
CA GLU A 187 24.21 -6.43 22.08
C GLU A 187 24.08 -6.41 20.55
N ASP A 188 22.88 -6.71 20.01
CA ASP A 188 22.66 -6.70 18.56
C ASP A 188 22.82 -5.29 18.00
N THR A 189 22.35 -4.26 18.71
CA THR A 189 22.51 -2.86 18.29
C THR A 189 24.00 -2.50 18.16
N GLN A 190 24.82 -2.87 19.14
CA GLN A 190 26.28 -2.64 19.13
C GLN A 190 26.96 -3.43 18.00
N ARG A 191 26.60 -4.69 17.81
CA ARG A 191 27.13 -5.53 16.72
C ARG A 191 26.81 -4.94 15.35
N ILE A 192 25.59 -4.45 15.13
CA ILE A 192 25.16 -3.81 13.88
C ILE A 192 25.96 -2.52 13.63
N VAL A 193 26.02 -1.63 14.63
CA VAL A 193 26.77 -0.36 14.52
C VAL A 193 28.26 -0.62 14.25
N GLN A 194 28.86 -1.60 14.92
CA GLN A 194 30.27 -1.97 14.71
C GLN A 194 30.52 -2.55 13.31
N ALA A 195 29.62 -3.43 12.83
CA ALA A 195 29.71 -3.99 11.49
C ALA A 195 29.62 -2.91 10.40
N LEU A 196 28.68 -1.97 10.56
CA LEU A 196 28.53 -0.83 9.66
C LEU A 196 29.75 0.08 9.69
N ALA A 197 30.33 0.34 10.87
CA ALA A 197 31.53 1.16 11.00
C ALA A 197 32.74 0.54 10.26
N GLY A 198 32.84 -0.79 10.21
CA GLY A 198 33.90 -1.50 9.49
C GLY A 198 33.69 -1.67 7.99
N ALA A 199 32.51 -1.42 7.48
CA ALA A 199 32.17 -1.57 6.06
C ALA A 199 32.65 -0.36 5.24
N LYS A 200 33.06 -0.59 4.00
CA LYS A 200 33.48 0.49 3.07
C LYS A 200 32.31 1.07 2.28
N GLN A 201 31.41 0.22 1.84
CA GLN A 201 30.24 0.55 1.00
C GLN A 201 28.95 -0.06 1.58
N PRO A 202 28.58 0.26 2.85
CA PRO A 202 27.37 -0.27 3.43
C PRO A 202 26.13 0.34 2.78
N VAL A 203 25.03 -0.43 2.75
CA VAL A 203 23.70 0.02 2.30
C VAL A 203 22.68 -0.41 3.33
N VAL A 204 21.70 0.47 3.63
CA VAL A 204 20.54 0.14 4.44
C VAL A 204 19.31 0.05 3.55
N ILE A 205 18.71 -1.12 3.48
CA ILE A 205 17.46 -1.37 2.75
C ILE A 205 16.32 -1.47 3.76
N CYS A 206 15.26 -0.70 3.55
CA CYS A 206 14.07 -0.71 4.40
C CYS A 206 12.88 -1.37 3.69
N GLY A 207 12.01 -2.02 4.47
CA GLY A 207 10.73 -2.55 4.00
C GLY A 207 9.62 -1.48 3.91
N PRO A 208 8.39 -1.88 3.48
CA PRO A 208 7.26 -0.97 3.27
C PRO A 208 6.88 -0.13 4.49
N ALA A 209 7.01 -0.68 5.71
CA ALA A 209 6.71 0.04 6.95
C ALA A 209 7.61 1.26 7.22
N MET A 210 8.73 1.38 6.49
CA MET A 210 9.77 2.40 6.67
C MET A 210 9.82 3.41 5.53
N THR A 211 8.83 3.44 4.63
CA THR A 211 8.73 4.45 3.57
C THR A 211 8.51 5.84 4.15
N GLU A 212 8.83 6.87 3.39
CA GLU A 212 8.62 8.27 3.78
C GLU A 212 7.14 8.57 4.10
N THR A 213 6.22 7.90 3.39
CA THR A 213 4.78 8.00 3.65
C THR A 213 4.41 7.58 5.08
N ARG A 214 5.03 6.51 5.60
CA ARG A 214 4.67 5.88 6.88
C ARG A 214 5.57 6.27 8.05
N ASN A 215 6.80 6.64 7.76
CA ASN A 215 7.81 6.98 8.77
C ASN A 215 8.67 8.17 8.32
N PRO A 216 8.05 9.37 8.25
CA PRO A 216 8.65 10.55 7.66
C PRO A 216 9.98 10.93 8.31
N GLY A 217 11.01 11.18 7.48
CA GLY A 217 12.34 11.63 7.91
C GLY A 217 13.19 10.56 8.59
N MET A 218 12.71 9.32 8.78
CA MET A 218 13.50 8.27 9.44
C MET A 218 14.66 7.79 8.57
N ALA A 219 14.46 7.69 7.26
CA ALA A 219 15.52 7.29 6.33
C ALA A 219 16.71 8.29 6.38
N SER A 220 16.43 9.59 6.41
CA SER A 220 17.46 10.64 6.53
C SER A 220 18.19 10.56 7.87
N LYS A 221 17.47 10.40 8.98
CA LYS A 221 18.08 10.24 10.32
C LYS A 221 18.99 9.02 10.41
N LEU A 222 18.56 7.89 9.86
CA LEU A 222 19.38 6.68 9.78
C LEU A 222 20.63 6.90 8.91
N ALA A 223 20.47 7.55 7.74
CA ALA A 223 21.59 7.81 6.85
C ALA A 223 22.68 8.68 7.49
N GLU A 224 22.27 9.68 8.28
CA GLU A 224 23.19 10.51 9.05
C GLU A 224 23.85 9.73 10.20
N ALA A 225 23.06 9.03 11.01
CA ALA A 225 23.54 8.32 12.18
C ALA A 225 24.48 7.17 11.82
N LEU A 226 24.23 6.46 10.71
CA LEU A 226 24.98 5.30 10.28
C LEU A 226 26.05 5.61 9.21
N ASP A 227 26.10 6.85 8.72
CA ASP A 227 26.95 7.28 7.58
C ASP A 227 26.84 6.32 6.39
N ALA A 228 25.62 5.97 6.02
CA ALA A 228 25.31 5.00 4.97
C ALA A 228 24.09 5.44 4.17
N PRO A 229 24.00 5.13 2.86
CA PRO A 229 22.77 5.37 2.10
C PRO A 229 21.63 4.48 2.63
N VAL A 230 20.43 5.06 2.72
CA VAL A 230 19.20 4.41 3.20
C VAL A 230 18.09 4.65 2.20
N PHE A 231 17.38 3.60 1.80
CA PHE A 231 16.20 3.70 0.97
C PHE A 231 15.21 2.57 1.24
N ALA A 232 13.92 2.83 1.00
CA ALA A 232 12.86 1.85 1.15
C ALA A 232 12.51 1.21 -0.20
N MET A 233 12.12 -0.07 -0.17
CA MET A 233 11.68 -0.84 -1.33
C MET A 233 10.28 -1.40 -1.07
N GLU A 234 9.28 -0.84 -1.71
CA GLU A 234 7.86 -1.22 -1.54
C GLU A 234 7.21 -1.71 -2.85
N SER A 235 7.85 -1.49 -3.99
CA SER A 235 7.32 -1.86 -5.30
C SER A 235 7.42 -3.36 -5.58
N PRO A 236 6.43 -3.96 -6.25
CA PRO A 236 6.51 -5.34 -6.76
C PRO A 236 7.60 -5.52 -7.80
N ARG A 237 8.11 -4.42 -8.38
CA ARG A 237 9.22 -4.43 -9.33
C ARG A 237 10.56 -4.69 -8.67
N GLY A 238 10.69 -4.45 -7.38
CA GLY A 238 11.91 -4.70 -6.61
C GLY A 238 13.12 -3.99 -7.23
N LEU A 239 14.10 -4.77 -7.69
CA LEU A 239 15.33 -4.28 -8.33
C LEU A 239 15.10 -3.51 -9.65
N LYS A 240 13.93 -3.71 -10.27
CA LYS A 240 13.52 -3.01 -11.50
C LYS A 240 12.54 -1.87 -11.21
N ASP A 241 12.42 -1.45 -9.97
CA ASP A 241 11.59 -0.30 -9.61
C ASP A 241 12.14 0.96 -10.27
N PRO A 242 11.41 1.56 -11.22
CA PRO A 242 11.90 2.71 -11.96
C PRO A 242 12.07 3.95 -11.06
N SER A 243 11.44 3.97 -9.88
CA SER A 243 11.60 5.05 -8.89
C SER A 243 12.94 5.00 -8.15
N LEU A 244 13.64 3.86 -8.20
CA LEU A 244 14.95 3.66 -7.57
C LEU A 244 16.15 3.77 -8.53
N GLY A 245 15.91 4.22 -9.77
CA GLY A 245 16.98 4.45 -10.76
C GLY A 245 17.87 3.23 -10.95
N ASP A 246 19.18 3.43 -10.86
CA ASP A 246 20.20 2.38 -11.00
C ASP A 246 20.54 1.71 -9.66
N VAL A 247 19.50 1.27 -8.92
CA VAL A 247 19.64 0.57 -7.64
C VAL A 247 20.45 -0.73 -7.77
N GLY A 248 20.38 -1.41 -8.92
CA GLY A 248 21.12 -2.65 -9.18
C GLY A 248 22.63 -2.46 -9.03
N THR A 249 23.20 -1.42 -9.64
CA THR A 249 24.63 -1.11 -9.50
C THR A 249 25.01 -0.73 -8.06
N VAL A 250 24.15 -0.01 -7.34
CA VAL A 250 24.37 0.28 -5.91
C VAL A 250 24.49 -1.00 -5.10
N LEU A 251 23.54 -1.92 -5.27
CA LEU A 251 23.49 -3.17 -4.52
C LEU A 251 24.62 -4.13 -4.89
N LYS A 252 25.03 -4.14 -6.16
CA LYS A 252 26.19 -4.92 -6.63
C LYS A 252 27.51 -4.44 -6.03
N SER A 253 27.62 -3.14 -5.72
CA SER A 253 28.81 -2.54 -5.15
C SER A 253 28.88 -2.63 -3.62
N ALA A 254 27.78 -2.97 -2.97
CA ALA A 254 27.70 -3.02 -1.51
C ALA A 254 28.54 -4.17 -0.91
N ASP A 255 29.33 -3.89 0.13
CA ASP A 255 30.07 -4.89 0.91
C ASP A 255 29.30 -5.37 2.15
N LEU A 256 28.34 -4.58 2.63
CA LEU A 256 27.45 -4.91 3.74
C LEU A 256 26.05 -4.36 3.48
N ILE A 257 25.04 -5.20 3.64
CA ILE A 257 23.63 -4.78 3.62
C ILE A 257 23.05 -4.94 5.02
N LEU A 258 22.56 -3.83 5.57
CA LEU A 258 21.62 -3.84 6.69
C LEU A 258 20.21 -3.81 6.14
N ASN A 259 19.46 -4.87 6.35
CA ASN A 259 18.08 -4.98 5.89
C ASN A 259 17.12 -4.82 7.08
N LEU A 260 16.34 -3.73 7.06
CA LEU A 260 15.34 -3.40 8.07
C LEU A 260 13.93 -3.74 7.54
N GLY A 261 13.52 -4.98 7.70
CA GLY A 261 12.17 -5.44 7.41
C GLY A 261 11.86 -5.70 5.93
N LYS A 262 12.75 -5.43 4.98
CA LYS A 262 12.51 -5.79 3.58
C LYS A 262 12.65 -7.30 3.40
N ARG A 263 11.63 -7.95 2.82
CA ARG A 263 11.69 -9.40 2.55
C ARG A 263 12.82 -9.74 1.59
N VAL A 264 13.53 -10.81 1.86
CA VAL A 264 14.54 -11.36 0.95
C VAL A 264 13.82 -12.36 0.02
N ASP A 265 13.07 -11.83 -0.94
CA ASP A 265 12.24 -12.56 -1.87
C ASP A 265 12.59 -12.23 -3.34
N PHE A 266 11.66 -12.49 -4.27
CA PHE A 266 11.84 -12.22 -5.70
C PHE A 266 12.17 -10.75 -5.99
N THR A 267 11.69 -9.82 -5.17
CA THR A 267 11.94 -8.37 -5.35
C THR A 267 13.39 -7.99 -5.08
N LEU A 268 14.14 -8.83 -4.38
CA LEU A 268 15.59 -8.73 -4.17
C LEU A 268 16.36 -9.86 -4.91
N GLY A 269 15.76 -10.47 -5.95
CA GLY A 269 16.38 -11.60 -6.65
C GLY A 269 16.78 -12.73 -5.71
N PHE A 270 15.99 -12.96 -4.65
CA PHE A 270 16.25 -13.93 -3.57
C PHE A 270 17.63 -13.74 -2.89
N GLY A 271 18.20 -12.56 -2.95
CA GLY A 271 19.57 -12.29 -2.44
C GLY A 271 20.68 -12.94 -3.26
N GLY A 272 20.41 -13.31 -4.52
CA GLY A 272 21.33 -14.07 -5.36
C GLY A 272 22.60 -13.29 -5.77
N THR A 273 23.69 -14.01 -6.06
CA THR A 273 24.99 -13.43 -6.44
C THR A 273 24.99 -12.76 -7.82
N GLY A 274 23.96 -12.96 -8.63
CA GLY A 274 23.74 -12.19 -9.85
C GLY A 274 23.52 -10.70 -9.59
N THR A 275 22.80 -10.38 -8.51
CA THR A 275 22.47 -9.00 -8.10
C THR A 275 23.47 -8.44 -7.10
N PHE A 276 23.92 -9.25 -6.15
CA PHE A 276 24.81 -8.85 -5.06
C PHE A 276 26.19 -9.46 -5.24
N ASP A 277 27.24 -8.79 -4.75
CA ASP A 277 28.57 -9.40 -4.73
C ASP A 277 28.55 -10.67 -3.85
N ALA A 278 29.30 -11.69 -4.26
CA ALA A 278 29.37 -12.95 -3.52
C ALA A 278 29.97 -12.77 -2.10
N ALA A 279 30.84 -11.78 -1.92
CA ALA A 279 31.43 -11.42 -0.63
C ALA A 279 30.56 -10.45 0.19
N CYS A 280 29.47 -9.93 -0.37
CA CYS A 280 28.59 -9.02 0.34
C CYS A 280 27.93 -9.71 1.55
N ARG A 281 28.11 -9.15 2.72
CA ARG A 281 27.55 -9.65 3.99
C ARG A 281 26.21 -9.01 4.29
N TRP A 282 25.37 -9.73 5.03
CA TRP A 282 24.02 -9.29 5.35
C TRP A 282 23.75 -9.31 6.85
N ILE A 283 23.08 -8.26 7.30
CA ILE A 283 22.42 -8.21 8.60
C ILE A 283 20.94 -8.04 8.32
N TYR A 284 20.11 -8.88 8.92
CA TYR A 284 18.67 -8.90 8.72
C TYR A 284 17.94 -8.66 10.05
N VAL A 285 17.06 -7.65 10.06
CA VAL A 285 16.24 -7.30 11.23
C VAL A 285 14.78 -7.43 10.85
N ASN A 286 14.06 -8.32 11.50
CA ASN A 286 12.63 -8.49 11.28
C ASN A 286 11.96 -9.11 12.52
N ALA A 287 10.75 -8.65 12.87
CA ALA A 287 9.97 -9.21 13.97
C ALA A 287 9.44 -10.63 13.64
N ASP A 288 9.16 -10.90 12.36
CA ASP A 288 8.58 -12.15 11.88
C ASP A 288 9.66 -13.26 11.78
N ALA A 289 9.45 -14.37 12.48
CA ALA A 289 10.35 -15.50 12.46
C ALA A 289 10.44 -16.17 11.08
N GLU A 290 9.31 -16.30 10.37
CA GLU A 290 9.28 -16.90 9.04
C GLU A 290 10.14 -16.12 8.04
N GLU A 291 10.14 -14.79 8.14
CA GLU A 291 10.97 -13.94 7.30
C GLU A 291 12.46 -14.03 7.66
N ARG A 292 12.81 -14.19 8.94
CA ARG A 292 14.20 -14.47 9.34
C ARG A 292 14.67 -15.83 8.82
N ASP A 293 13.83 -16.86 8.90
CA ASP A 293 14.12 -18.17 8.34
C ASP A 293 14.23 -18.15 6.81
N ARG A 294 13.41 -17.34 6.13
CA ARG A 294 13.53 -17.09 4.69
C ARG A 294 14.88 -16.44 4.35
N ALA A 295 15.29 -15.44 5.11
CA ALA A 295 16.58 -14.80 4.94
C ALA A 295 17.74 -15.79 5.11
N HIS A 296 17.68 -16.66 6.13
CA HIS A 296 18.66 -17.73 6.31
C HIS A 296 18.74 -18.68 5.11
N ARG A 297 17.60 -19.15 4.60
CA ARG A 297 17.56 -20.03 3.42
C ARG A 297 18.16 -19.39 2.17
N ASN A 298 17.86 -18.09 1.95
CA ASN A 298 18.23 -17.41 0.71
C ASN A 298 19.66 -16.85 0.72
N LEU A 299 20.18 -16.46 1.88
CA LEU A 299 21.50 -15.81 2.01
C LEU A 299 22.61 -16.77 2.45
N GLY A 300 22.28 -17.86 3.14
CA GLY A 300 23.26 -18.82 3.66
C GLY A 300 24.33 -18.14 4.54
N ASP A 301 25.60 -18.48 4.34
CA ASP A 301 26.74 -17.96 5.12
C ASP A 301 26.98 -16.45 4.96
N ARG A 302 26.36 -15.80 4.00
CA ARG A 302 26.43 -14.33 3.87
C ARG A 302 25.59 -13.60 4.93
N LEU A 303 24.62 -14.27 5.55
CA LEU A 303 23.84 -13.72 6.66
C LEU A 303 24.62 -13.84 7.97
N VAL A 304 25.20 -12.74 8.41
CA VAL A 304 26.07 -12.71 9.61
C VAL A 304 25.32 -12.42 10.91
N LEU A 305 24.10 -11.87 10.80
CA LEU A 305 23.21 -11.62 11.94
C LEU A 305 21.76 -11.60 11.45
N ALA A 306 20.88 -12.34 12.14
CA ALA A 306 19.44 -12.24 12.01
C ALA A 306 18.85 -11.86 13.37
N ALA A 307 18.45 -10.59 13.53
CA ALA A 307 17.94 -10.07 14.80
C ALA A 307 16.40 -10.00 14.80
N ALA A 308 15.80 -10.37 15.92
CA ALA A 308 14.36 -10.32 16.14
C ALA A 308 13.97 -8.95 16.72
N ALA A 309 13.52 -8.02 15.87
CA ALA A 309 13.01 -6.72 16.28
C ALA A 309 12.03 -6.17 15.26
N ASP A 310 11.16 -5.28 15.70
CA ASP A 310 10.35 -4.43 14.80
C ASP A 310 11.30 -3.46 14.08
N PRO A 311 11.30 -3.39 12.74
CA PRO A 311 12.20 -2.50 11.99
C PRO A 311 12.10 -1.02 12.42
N ARG A 312 10.92 -0.57 12.86
CA ARG A 312 10.70 0.80 13.35
C ARG A 312 11.41 1.04 14.69
N ASP A 313 11.33 0.08 15.61
CA ASP A 313 12.01 0.16 16.91
C ASP A 313 13.52 0.02 16.75
N ALA A 314 13.95 -0.87 15.83
CA ALA A 314 15.35 -1.01 15.46
C ALA A 314 15.92 0.28 14.86
N ALA A 315 15.19 0.95 13.99
CA ALA A 315 15.60 2.24 13.40
C ALA A 315 15.83 3.30 14.48
N VAL A 316 14.94 3.38 15.48
CA VAL A 316 15.08 4.31 16.61
C VAL A 316 16.36 4.00 17.42
N ALA A 317 16.58 2.73 17.78
CA ALA A 317 17.74 2.31 18.53
C ALA A 317 19.06 2.57 17.77
N LEU A 318 19.11 2.24 16.49
CA LEU A 318 20.26 2.46 15.62
C LEU A 318 20.56 3.96 15.40
N THR A 319 19.52 4.79 15.28
CA THR A 319 19.69 6.24 15.20
C THR A 319 20.28 6.82 16.48
N ALA A 320 19.86 6.33 17.65
CA ALA A 320 20.34 6.80 18.94
C ALA A 320 21.79 6.38 19.23
N GLN A 321 22.24 5.23 18.75
CA GLN A 321 23.58 4.68 18.98
C GLN A 321 24.57 4.91 17.83
N GLY A 322 24.06 5.35 16.66
CA GLY A 322 24.91 5.70 15.52
C GLY A 322 25.83 6.87 15.85
N ARG A 323 27.07 6.79 15.36
CA ARG A 323 28.10 7.82 15.66
C ARG A 323 28.15 8.92 14.62
N GLY A 324 27.36 8.79 13.56
CA GLY A 324 27.43 9.67 12.40
C GLY A 324 28.82 9.61 11.71
N GLY A 325 29.05 10.53 10.81
CA GLY A 325 30.34 10.68 10.17
C GLY A 325 30.24 11.21 8.73
N THR A 326 31.40 11.45 8.14
CA THR A 326 31.55 11.86 6.74
C THR A 326 32.54 10.98 5.99
N ALA A 327 33.01 9.91 6.60
CA ALA A 327 34.01 9.01 6.01
C ALA A 327 33.53 8.37 4.70
N ARG A 328 32.20 8.25 4.53
CA ARG A 328 31.57 7.67 3.36
C ARG A 328 30.72 8.68 2.56
N ALA A 329 31.01 9.97 2.69
CA ALA A 329 30.30 11.03 1.95
C ALA A 329 30.27 10.77 0.46
N ASP A 330 31.39 10.38 -0.15
CA ASP A 330 31.48 10.05 -1.58
C ASP A 330 30.59 8.87 -1.97
N TRP A 331 30.53 7.84 -1.10
CA TRP A 331 29.67 6.68 -1.33
C TRP A 331 28.19 7.06 -1.27
N ARG A 332 27.80 7.86 -0.29
CA ARG A 332 26.44 8.37 -0.13
C ARG A 332 26.04 9.24 -1.33
N THR A 333 26.92 10.14 -1.78
CA THR A 333 26.68 11.02 -2.94
C THR A 333 26.52 10.19 -4.23
N LYS A 334 27.45 9.29 -4.51
CA LYS A 334 27.36 8.39 -5.68
C LYS A 334 26.10 7.53 -5.67
N THR A 335 25.70 7.05 -4.49
CA THR A 335 24.45 6.28 -4.37
C THR A 335 23.23 7.15 -4.66
N ALA A 336 23.17 8.37 -4.11
CA ALA A 336 22.07 9.30 -4.38
C ALA A 336 21.96 9.64 -5.87
N GLU A 337 23.08 9.92 -6.54
CA GLU A 337 23.13 10.16 -7.97
C GLU A 337 22.59 8.97 -8.79
N ARG A 338 22.97 7.74 -8.44
CA ARG A 338 22.48 6.52 -9.10
C ARG A 338 21.00 6.29 -8.86
N LEU A 339 20.52 6.49 -7.64
CA LEU A 339 19.10 6.36 -7.32
C LEU A 339 18.26 7.47 -7.99
N ALA A 340 18.84 8.61 -8.32
CA ALA A 340 18.19 9.69 -9.06
C ALA A 340 18.23 9.49 -10.58
N ALA A 341 19.10 8.60 -11.09
CA ALA A 341 19.25 8.36 -12.53
C ALA A 341 18.01 7.66 -13.10
N ARG A 342 17.23 8.37 -13.90
CA ARG A 342 16.02 7.84 -14.54
C ARG A 342 16.35 7.40 -15.97
N GLY A 343 15.79 6.28 -16.41
CA GLY A 343 15.99 5.74 -17.76
C GLY A 343 15.20 6.48 -18.86
N PHE A 344 14.78 7.73 -18.63
CA PHE A 344 13.99 8.52 -19.59
C PHE A 344 14.24 10.02 -19.41
N THR A 345 13.82 10.81 -20.39
CA THR A 345 13.83 12.29 -20.31
C THR A 345 12.44 12.79 -19.93
N PRO A 346 12.31 13.56 -18.83
CA PRO A 346 11.02 14.14 -18.43
C PRO A 346 10.40 14.98 -19.56
N GLY A 347 9.11 14.77 -19.83
CA GLY A 347 8.39 15.50 -20.87
C GLY A 347 8.77 15.14 -22.32
N GLN A 348 9.57 14.09 -22.51
CA GLN A 348 9.97 13.65 -23.87
C GLN A 348 8.73 13.32 -24.69
N ALA A 349 8.65 13.92 -25.90
CA ALA A 349 7.63 13.58 -26.87
C ALA A 349 7.77 12.13 -27.33
N GLY A 350 6.65 11.52 -27.70
CA GLY A 350 6.63 10.21 -28.30
C GLY A 350 7.12 10.23 -29.74
N SER A 351 6.94 9.09 -30.42
CA SER A 351 7.29 8.95 -31.83
C SER A 351 6.13 9.30 -32.77
N GLY A 352 4.90 9.47 -32.22
CA GLY A 352 3.66 9.78 -32.94
C GLY A 352 3.15 11.20 -32.66
N ASP A 353 1.94 11.48 -33.14
CA ASP A 353 1.26 12.77 -32.98
C ASP A 353 0.47 12.87 -31.65
N GLY A 354 0.47 11.80 -30.82
CA GLY A 354 -0.30 11.71 -29.57
C GLY A 354 0.49 12.16 -28.33
N VAL A 355 -0.16 12.02 -27.17
CA VAL A 355 0.45 12.30 -25.87
C VAL A 355 1.36 11.16 -25.46
N SER A 356 2.65 11.43 -25.21
CA SER A 356 3.52 10.41 -24.61
C SER A 356 3.27 10.29 -23.10
N PRO A 357 3.48 9.09 -22.50
CA PRO A 357 3.42 8.93 -21.04
C PRO A 357 4.36 9.89 -20.30
N ALA A 358 5.53 10.21 -20.87
CA ALA A 358 6.48 11.15 -20.28
C ALA A 358 5.97 12.60 -20.26
N GLN A 359 5.25 13.04 -21.32
CA GLN A 359 4.60 14.35 -21.35
C GLN A 359 3.47 14.44 -20.32
N LEU A 360 2.63 13.40 -20.25
CA LEU A 360 1.55 13.32 -19.27
C LEU A 360 2.09 13.38 -17.84
N CYS A 361 3.06 12.56 -17.50
CA CYS A 361 3.69 12.58 -16.18
C CYS A 361 4.32 13.92 -15.85
N ALA A 362 4.97 14.59 -16.81
CA ALA A 362 5.53 15.92 -16.59
C ALA A 362 4.47 16.98 -16.32
N ALA A 363 3.31 16.92 -17.01
CA ALA A 363 2.18 17.81 -16.74
C ALA A 363 1.57 17.57 -15.35
N ILE A 364 1.42 16.30 -14.95
CA ILE A 364 0.97 15.92 -13.60
C ILE A 364 1.95 16.46 -12.55
N GLN A 365 3.27 16.30 -12.76
CA GLN A 365 4.28 16.79 -11.82
C GLN A 365 4.17 18.31 -11.62
N ARG A 366 3.94 19.09 -12.68
CA ARG A 366 3.73 20.54 -12.56
C ARG A 366 2.51 20.90 -11.69
N GLN A 367 1.47 20.07 -11.66
CA GLN A 367 0.32 20.31 -10.76
C GLN A 367 0.66 19.90 -9.31
N LEU A 368 1.37 18.79 -9.12
CA LEU A 368 1.86 18.38 -7.80
C LEU A 368 2.76 19.45 -7.18
N ASP A 369 3.67 20.04 -7.95
CA ASP A 369 4.62 21.06 -7.50
C ASP A 369 3.94 22.38 -7.07
N LYS A 370 2.67 22.62 -7.48
CA LYS A 370 1.87 23.79 -7.06
C LYS A 370 1.15 23.61 -5.72
N ALA A 371 1.01 22.37 -5.26
CA ALA A 371 0.22 22.03 -4.07
C ALA A 371 1.07 22.10 -2.79
N GLU A 372 0.44 22.48 -1.67
CA GLU A 372 1.12 22.54 -0.35
C GLU A 372 1.35 21.16 0.26
N GLU A 373 0.41 20.23 0.07
CA GLU A 373 0.51 18.83 0.49
C GLU A 373 -0.03 17.94 -0.62
N THR A 374 0.73 16.90 -0.97
CA THR A 374 0.38 15.99 -2.05
C THR A 374 0.30 14.54 -1.60
N VAL A 375 -0.67 13.79 -2.15
CA VAL A 375 -0.71 12.34 -2.10
C VAL A 375 -0.76 11.80 -3.51
N LEU A 376 0.28 11.08 -3.89
CA LEU A 376 0.43 10.45 -5.18
C LEU A 376 0.07 8.96 -5.08
N ILE A 377 -0.86 8.50 -5.90
CA ILE A 377 -1.25 7.10 -5.98
C ILE A 377 -0.88 6.58 -7.37
N CYS A 378 -0.11 5.50 -7.42
CA CYS A 378 0.27 4.85 -8.68
C CYS A 378 -0.28 3.42 -8.68
N ASP A 379 -1.17 3.10 -9.62
CA ASP A 379 -1.66 1.74 -9.80
C ASP A 379 -0.60 0.83 -10.44
N GLY A 380 -0.92 -0.42 -10.63
CA GLY A 380 -0.14 -1.32 -11.47
C GLY A 380 -0.33 -1.06 -12.97
N GLY A 381 0.20 -1.95 -13.78
CA GLY A 381 0.17 -1.81 -15.23
C GLY A 381 1.25 -0.87 -15.79
N GLU A 382 1.26 -0.68 -17.10
CA GLU A 382 2.35 0.01 -17.78
C GLU A 382 2.37 1.51 -17.47
N PHE A 383 1.20 2.19 -17.53
CA PHE A 383 1.14 3.60 -17.19
C PHE A 383 1.41 3.86 -15.70
N GLY A 384 0.95 2.97 -14.80
CA GLY A 384 1.30 3.08 -13.37
C GLY A 384 2.81 3.03 -13.10
N GLN A 385 3.56 2.29 -13.90
CA GLN A 385 5.03 2.25 -13.83
C GLN A 385 5.66 3.53 -14.37
N TRP A 386 5.13 4.11 -15.45
CA TRP A 386 5.51 5.45 -15.90
C TRP A 386 5.31 6.48 -14.79
N ALA A 387 4.16 6.43 -14.13
CA ALA A 387 3.85 7.29 -13.00
C ALA A 387 4.87 7.13 -11.86
N GLN A 388 5.18 5.89 -11.46
CA GLN A 388 6.19 5.62 -10.41
C GLN A 388 7.58 6.13 -10.79
N ALA A 389 7.95 6.05 -12.09
CA ALA A 389 9.24 6.53 -12.58
C ALA A 389 9.34 8.06 -12.61
N ALA A 390 8.28 8.72 -13.03
CA ALA A 390 8.31 10.09 -13.54
C ALA A 390 7.64 11.12 -12.65
N THR A 391 6.93 10.69 -11.59
CA THR A 391 6.24 11.60 -10.66
C THR A 391 6.67 11.37 -9.22
N THR A 392 6.62 12.42 -8.42
CA THR A 392 6.92 12.43 -6.98
C THR A 392 5.90 13.26 -6.24
N GLY A 393 5.60 12.88 -4.99
CA GLY A 393 4.73 13.62 -4.09
C GLY A 393 5.24 13.50 -2.66
N ASP A 394 4.70 14.30 -1.74
CA ASP A 394 5.09 14.26 -0.32
C ASP A 394 4.80 12.88 0.28
N ARG A 395 3.70 12.26 -0.16
CA ARG A 395 3.31 10.92 0.22
C ARG A 395 2.96 10.11 -1.02
N ARG A 396 3.32 8.82 -1.00
CA ARG A 396 3.07 7.92 -2.11
C ARG A 396 2.39 6.64 -1.64
N ILE A 397 1.38 6.19 -2.38
CA ILE A 397 0.76 4.87 -2.25
C ILE A 397 0.89 4.16 -3.60
N ILE A 398 1.32 2.93 -3.57
CA ILE A 398 1.43 2.08 -4.76
C ILE A 398 0.67 0.77 -4.55
N ASN A 399 0.43 0.03 -5.61
CA ASN A 399 -0.28 -1.26 -5.58
C ASN A 399 0.41 -2.38 -4.79
N GLY A 400 1.59 -2.12 -4.20
CA GLY A 400 2.29 -3.03 -3.30
C GLY A 400 2.86 -4.29 -3.96
N ILE A 401 3.53 -5.10 -3.14
CA ILE A 401 4.28 -6.30 -3.58
C ILE A 401 3.36 -7.41 -4.09
N SER A 402 2.08 -7.41 -3.72
CA SER A 402 1.10 -8.38 -4.23
C SER A 402 0.95 -8.34 -5.75
N GLY A 403 1.27 -7.21 -6.38
CA GLY A 403 1.05 -6.99 -7.80
C GLY A 403 -0.42 -6.85 -8.20
N ALA A 404 -1.33 -6.70 -7.24
CA ALA A 404 -2.74 -6.44 -7.52
C ALA A 404 -2.91 -5.07 -8.19
N ILE A 405 -3.88 -4.98 -9.10
CA ILE A 405 -4.21 -3.76 -9.85
C ILE A 405 -5.65 -3.33 -9.55
N GLY A 406 -5.98 -2.08 -9.89
CA GLY A 406 -7.35 -1.55 -9.79
C GLY A 406 -7.70 -0.97 -8.41
N GLY A 407 -6.74 -0.82 -7.49
CA GLY A 407 -6.97 -0.25 -6.15
C GLY A 407 -7.04 1.28 -6.11
N SER A 408 -6.59 1.98 -7.16
CA SER A 408 -6.32 3.42 -7.13
C SER A 408 -7.51 4.29 -6.77
N LEU A 409 -8.72 3.97 -7.23
CA LEU A 409 -9.93 4.73 -6.87
C LEU A 409 -10.27 4.57 -5.39
N GLY A 410 -10.17 3.34 -4.86
CA GLY A 410 -10.30 3.09 -3.42
C GLY A 410 -9.20 3.82 -2.61
N TYR A 411 -7.96 3.75 -3.07
CA TYR A 411 -6.86 4.47 -2.43
C TYR A 411 -7.07 5.99 -2.47
N GLY A 412 -7.59 6.56 -3.58
CA GLY A 412 -7.91 7.98 -3.71
C GLY A 412 -8.92 8.46 -2.67
N LEU A 413 -10.00 7.70 -2.51
CA LEU A 413 -11.03 7.93 -1.49
C LEU A 413 -10.44 7.85 -0.07
N GLY A 414 -9.74 6.76 0.24
CA GLY A 414 -9.10 6.55 1.54
C GLY A 414 -8.08 7.63 1.86
N ALA A 415 -7.29 8.05 0.87
CA ALA A 415 -6.31 9.12 1.00
C ALA A 415 -6.96 10.46 1.32
N LYS A 416 -7.99 10.83 0.58
CA LYS A 416 -8.69 12.10 0.81
C LYS A 416 -9.42 12.13 2.16
N LYS A 417 -9.97 10.98 2.61
CA LYS A 417 -10.53 10.84 3.97
C LYS A 417 -9.46 10.93 5.07
N ALA A 418 -8.23 10.47 4.80
CA ALA A 418 -7.10 10.57 5.73
C ALA A 418 -6.46 11.98 5.73
N ARG A 419 -6.41 12.64 4.58
CA ARG A 419 -5.77 13.94 4.35
C ARG A 419 -6.71 14.89 3.60
N PRO A 420 -7.71 15.46 4.27
CA PRO A 420 -8.76 16.25 3.61
C PRO A 420 -8.24 17.48 2.85
N GLN A 421 -7.11 18.04 3.26
CA GLN A 421 -6.53 19.25 2.63
C GLN A 421 -5.55 18.91 1.49
N ALA A 422 -5.01 17.68 1.46
CA ALA A 422 -4.04 17.31 0.44
C ALA A 422 -4.65 17.28 -0.97
N THR A 423 -3.84 17.68 -1.96
CA THR A 423 -4.11 17.42 -3.37
C THR A 423 -3.77 15.96 -3.66
N VAL A 424 -4.77 15.19 -4.05
CA VAL A 424 -4.63 13.75 -4.29
C VAL A 424 -4.73 13.46 -5.77
N PHE A 425 -3.72 12.80 -6.33
CA PHE A 425 -3.70 12.29 -7.70
C PHE A 425 -3.66 10.76 -7.68
N ALA A 426 -4.60 10.12 -8.40
CA ALA A 426 -4.66 8.68 -8.61
C ALA A 426 -4.37 8.37 -10.08
N LEU A 427 -3.21 7.76 -10.35
CA LEU A 427 -2.68 7.52 -11.69
C LEU A 427 -2.84 6.05 -12.06
N MET A 428 -3.56 5.77 -13.16
CA MET A 428 -3.92 4.42 -13.56
C MET A 428 -4.03 4.30 -15.09
N GLY A 429 -3.84 3.09 -15.62
CA GLY A 429 -4.18 2.78 -17.00
C GLY A 429 -5.68 2.55 -17.18
N ASP A 430 -6.14 2.55 -18.43
CA ASP A 430 -7.53 2.28 -18.80
C ASP A 430 -8.02 0.90 -18.34
N GLY A 431 -7.18 -0.12 -18.44
CA GLY A 431 -7.48 -1.46 -17.93
C GLY A 431 -7.74 -1.46 -16.42
N THR A 432 -6.88 -0.81 -15.64
CA THR A 432 -7.01 -0.77 -14.16
C THR A 432 -8.19 0.10 -13.71
N ALA A 433 -8.52 1.16 -14.44
CA ALA A 433 -9.67 2.02 -14.15
C ALA A 433 -10.99 1.24 -14.13
N GLY A 434 -11.10 0.19 -14.96
CA GLY A 434 -12.31 -0.63 -15.06
C GLY A 434 -12.66 -1.45 -13.80
N PHE A 435 -11.69 -1.71 -12.90
CA PHE A 435 -11.90 -2.60 -11.73
C PHE A 435 -12.91 -2.04 -10.72
N HIS A 436 -12.76 -0.80 -10.33
CA HIS A 436 -13.60 -0.17 -9.30
C HIS A 436 -14.19 1.16 -9.80
N PHE A 437 -14.53 1.23 -11.08
CA PHE A 437 -15.00 2.45 -11.73
C PHE A 437 -16.23 3.06 -11.05
N ALA A 438 -17.11 2.24 -10.49
CA ALA A 438 -18.30 2.70 -9.76
C ALA A 438 -17.96 3.54 -8.52
N GLU A 439 -16.71 3.49 -8.00
CA GLU A 439 -16.31 4.28 -6.85
C GLU A 439 -16.17 5.79 -7.16
N PHE A 440 -16.23 6.20 -8.43
CA PHE A 440 -16.43 7.62 -8.76
C PHE A 440 -17.76 8.15 -8.21
N GLU A 441 -18.83 7.33 -8.23
CA GLU A 441 -20.10 7.68 -7.57
C GLU A 441 -19.92 7.80 -6.05
N THR A 442 -19.19 6.86 -5.43
CA THR A 442 -18.88 6.94 -4.01
C THR A 442 -18.16 8.26 -3.69
N ALA A 443 -17.15 8.63 -4.46
CA ALA A 443 -16.41 9.87 -4.27
C ALA A 443 -17.28 11.12 -4.43
N ALA A 444 -18.17 11.12 -5.41
CA ALA A 444 -19.12 12.22 -5.64
C ALA A 444 -20.12 12.33 -4.48
N ARG A 445 -20.74 11.22 -4.06
CA ARG A 445 -21.71 11.16 -2.96
C ARG A 445 -21.10 11.53 -1.61
N GLU A 446 -19.85 11.08 -1.35
CA GLU A 446 -19.11 11.36 -0.12
C GLU A 446 -18.42 12.73 -0.15
N ASN A 447 -18.62 13.51 -1.22
CA ASN A 447 -17.95 14.81 -1.42
C ASN A 447 -16.43 14.72 -1.15
N THR A 448 -15.79 13.76 -1.80
CA THR A 448 -14.38 13.41 -1.60
C THR A 448 -13.60 13.71 -2.88
N PRO A 449 -13.18 14.98 -3.11
CA PRO A 449 -12.56 15.42 -4.35
C PRO A 449 -11.11 14.93 -4.46
N PHE A 450 -10.79 14.24 -5.56
CA PHE A 450 -9.44 13.92 -5.99
C PHE A 450 -9.39 13.83 -7.52
N VAL A 451 -8.19 13.85 -8.09
CA VAL A 451 -8.00 13.77 -9.54
C VAL A 451 -7.51 12.38 -9.92
N ALA A 452 -8.36 11.64 -10.63
CA ALA A 452 -7.98 10.39 -11.27
C ALA A 452 -7.51 10.67 -12.70
N VAL A 453 -6.27 10.30 -13.02
CA VAL A 453 -5.74 10.42 -14.38
C VAL A 453 -5.63 9.04 -14.99
N ILE A 454 -6.33 8.85 -16.09
CA ILE A 454 -6.33 7.61 -16.85
C ILE A 454 -5.41 7.80 -18.07
N GLY A 455 -4.24 7.15 -18.03
CA GLY A 455 -3.38 7.01 -19.19
C GLY A 455 -3.93 5.92 -20.08
N ASN A 456 -4.75 6.32 -21.05
CA ASN A 456 -5.55 5.43 -21.89
C ASN A 456 -4.78 5.10 -23.17
N ASP A 457 -4.16 3.93 -23.24
CA ASP A 457 -3.49 3.43 -24.44
C ASP A 457 -4.27 2.32 -25.17
N LEU A 458 -5.54 2.17 -24.82
CA LEU A 458 -6.51 1.25 -25.44
C LEU A 458 -6.14 -0.22 -25.29
N ARG A 459 -5.44 -0.58 -24.20
CA ARG A 459 -4.99 -1.95 -24.03
C ARG A 459 -4.52 -2.29 -22.62
N TRP A 460 -4.43 -3.59 -22.35
CA TRP A 460 -3.63 -4.14 -21.28
C TRP A 460 -2.15 -4.08 -21.68
N ASN A 461 -1.53 -2.91 -21.56
CA ASN A 461 -0.25 -2.65 -22.20
C ASN A 461 0.92 -3.44 -21.59
N ALA A 462 0.90 -3.75 -20.30
CA ALA A 462 1.93 -4.59 -19.69
C ALA A 462 1.97 -5.99 -20.35
N GLU A 463 0.81 -6.63 -20.51
CA GLU A 463 0.62 -7.92 -21.17
C GLU A 463 0.90 -7.83 -22.67
N HIS A 464 0.47 -6.74 -23.30
CA HIS A 464 0.77 -6.46 -24.71
C HIS A 464 2.29 -6.40 -24.97
N GLN A 465 3.04 -5.67 -24.16
CA GLN A 465 4.51 -5.60 -24.27
C GLN A 465 5.17 -6.97 -24.08
N ILE A 466 4.65 -7.80 -23.16
CA ILE A 466 5.13 -9.18 -23.00
C ILE A 466 4.86 -9.99 -24.26
N GLN A 467 3.62 -9.96 -24.80
CA GLN A 467 3.28 -10.69 -26.01
C GLN A 467 4.12 -10.24 -27.22
N MET A 468 4.32 -8.92 -27.37
CA MET A 468 5.17 -8.37 -28.43
C MET A 468 6.59 -8.91 -28.35
N ARG A 469 7.18 -8.93 -27.17
CA ARG A 469 8.57 -9.36 -26.94
C ARG A 469 8.74 -10.87 -27.08
N GLU A 470 7.84 -11.66 -26.49
CA GLU A 470 7.99 -13.13 -26.40
C GLU A 470 7.44 -13.85 -27.65
N TYR A 471 6.36 -13.34 -28.25
CA TYR A 471 5.63 -14.04 -29.31
C TYR A 471 5.53 -13.27 -30.63
N GLY A 472 5.86 -11.98 -30.61
CA GLY A 472 5.83 -11.11 -31.79
C GLY A 472 4.46 -10.52 -32.14
N PRO A 473 4.42 -9.53 -33.06
CA PRO A 473 3.23 -8.71 -33.33
C PRO A 473 2.05 -9.48 -33.94
N ASN A 474 2.30 -10.65 -34.55
CA ASN A 474 1.25 -11.45 -35.19
C ASN A 474 0.53 -12.41 -34.22
N ARG A 475 0.84 -12.35 -32.93
CA ARG A 475 0.30 -13.28 -31.92
C ARG A 475 -0.30 -12.55 -30.69
N LEU A 476 -0.79 -11.35 -30.90
CA LEU A 476 -1.46 -10.55 -29.87
C LEU A 476 -2.90 -11.02 -29.67
N ILE A 477 -3.29 -11.31 -28.43
CA ILE A 477 -4.62 -11.77 -28.09
C ILE A 477 -5.03 -11.27 -26.70
N GLY A 478 -6.29 -10.81 -26.56
CA GLY A 478 -6.89 -10.45 -25.27
C GLY A 478 -6.34 -9.21 -24.60
N CYS A 479 -5.52 -8.41 -25.30
CA CYS A 479 -4.91 -7.21 -24.73
C CYS A 479 -5.53 -5.89 -25.23
N GLN A 480 -6.32 -5.93 -26.30
CA GLN A 480 -6.93 -4.72 -26.85
C GLN A 480 -8.17 -4.32 -26.06
N LEU A 481 -8.26 -3.04 -25.70
CA LEU A 481 -9.45 -2.40 -25.12
C LEU A 481 -10.05 -1.39 -26.11
N SER A 482 -11.22 -0.86 -25.77
CA SER A 482 -11.94 0.14 -26.58
C SER A 482 -11.54 1.56 -26.20
N ASP A 483 -11.88 2.52 -27.06
CA ASP A 483 -11.74 3.96 -26.87
C ASP A 483 -12.84 4.52 -25.94
N ALA A 484 -13.03 3.91 -24.77
CA ALA A 484 -14.08 4.28 -23.84
C ALA A 484 -13.92 5.72 -23.33
N ARG A 485 -15.03 6.45 -23.28
CA ARG A 485 -15.13 7.81 -22.77
C ARG A 485 -15.35 7.78 -21.25
N TYR A 486 -14.28 7.46 -20.51
CA TYR A 486 -14.29 7.42 -19.05
C TYR A 486 -14.67 8.77 -18.43
N ASP A 487 -14.23 9.88 -19.04
CA ASP A 487 -14.58 11.25 -18.67
C ASP A 487 -16.10 11.47 -18.65
N GLN A 488 -16.80 11.13 -19.74
CA GLN A 488 -18.26 11.27 -19.83
C GLN A 488 -19.00 10.35 -18.85
N ALA A 489 -18.48 9.13 -18.64
CA ALA A 489 -19.05 8.22 -17.67
C ALA A 489 -18.96 8.77 -16.25
N VAL A 490 -17.85 9.42 -15.90
CA VAL A 490 -17.66 10.06 -14.59
C VAL A 490 -18.54 11.29 -14.41
N GLU A 491 -18.79 12.08 -15.47
CA GLU A 491 -19.79 13.16 -15.42
C GLU A 491 -21.19 12.62 -15.11
N GLY A 492 -21.56 11.48 -15.72
CA GLY A 492 -22.82 10.79 -15.44
C GLY A 492 -22.93 10.26 -14.01
N LEU A 493 -21.82 10.03 -13.32
CA LEU A 493 -21.74 9.64 -11.90
C LEU A 493 -21.63 10.85 -10.95
N GLY A 494 -21.68 12.09 -11.46
CA GLY A 494 -21.64 13.32 -10.65
C GLY A 494 -20.26 13.94 -10.47
N GLY A 495 -19.22 13.37 -11.08
CA GLY A 495 -17.85 13.89 -11.07
C GLY A 495 -17.61 14.99 -12.11
N HIS A 496 -16.35 15.26 -12.40
CA HIS A 496 -15.87 16.17 -13.46
C HIS A 496 -15.05 15.38 -14.47
N GLY A 497 -15.33 15.56 -15.77
CA GLY A 497 -14.66 14.85 -16.85
C GLY A 497 -13.81 15.78 -17.73
N GLU A 498 -12.62 15.33 -18.09
CA GLU A 498 -11.74 15.96 -19.09
C GLU A 498 -11.26 14.88 -20.06
N PHE A 499 -11.25 15.20 -21.35
CA PHE A 499 -10.72 14.33 -22.39
C PHE A 499 -9.61 15.03 -23.15
N VAL A 500 -8.43 14.43 -23.20
CA VAL A 500 -7.23 15.04 -23.79
C VAL A 500 -6.61 14.11 -24.81
N THR A 501 -6.32 14.66 -26.00
CA THR A 501 -5.62 13.97 -27.09
C THR A 501 -4.41 14.77 -27.61
N ASP A 502 -4.32 16.06 -27.24
CA ASP A 502 -3.23 16.97 -27.63
C ASP A 502 -2.36 17.30 -26.41
N PRO A 503 -1.03 17.10 -26.47
CA PRO A 503 -0.12 17.48 -25.38
C PRO A 503 -0.24 18.94 -24.93
N ALA A 504 -0.61 19.86 -25.81
CA ALA A 504 -0.78 21.27 -25.50
C ALA A 504 -1.94 21.56 -24.54
N GLU A 505 -2.91 20.66 -24.44
CA GLU A 505 -4.10 20.82 -23.59
C GLU A 505 -3.91 20.23 -22.18
N LEU A 506 -2.84 19.46 -21.94
CA LEU A 506 -2.64 18.72 -20.69
C LEU A 506 -2.69 19.61 -19.44
N ASP A 507 -1.94 20.69 -19.42
CA ASP A 507 -1.86 21.57 -18.24
C ASP A 507 -3.21 22.20 -17.93
N ALA A 508 -3.91 22.71 -18.93
CA ALA A 508 -5.20 23.35 -18.78
C ALA A 508 -6.29 22.38 -18.30
N ALA A 509 -6.31 21.13 -18.82
CA ALA A 509 -7.24 20.10 -18.38
C ALA A 509 -7.01 19.68 -16.93
N LEU A 510 -5.74 19.45 -16.54
CA LEU A 510 -5.38 19.12 -15.18
C LEU A 510 -5.71 20.26 -14.20
N GLU A 511 -5.49 21.52 -14.59
CA GLU A 511 -5.87 22.70 -13.78
C GLU A 511 -7.37 22.78 -13.56
N ARG A 512 -8.19 22.56 -14.62
CA ARG A 512 -9.66 22.54 -14.48
C ARG A 512 -10.12 21.38 -13.60
N ALA A 513 -9.50 20.19 -13.73
CA ALA A 513 -9.81 19.04 -12.91
C ALA A 513 -9.55 19.33 -11.41
N VAL A 514 -8.40 19.89 -11.06
CA VAL A 514 -8.08 20.30 -9.68
C VAL A 514 -9.04 21.39 -9.18
N ALA A 515 -9.30 22.41 -10.00
CA ALA A 515 -10.14 23.54 -9.64
C ALA A 515 -11.65 23.19 -9.54
N SER A 516 -12.07 22.05 -10.09
CA SER A 516 -13.48 21.63 -10.09
C SER A 516 -14.06 21.42 -8.69
N GLY A 517 -13.22 21.11 -7.69
CA GLY A 517 -13.66 20.77 -6.34
C GLY A 517 -14.48 19.47 -6.26
N LYS A 518 -14.49 18.68 -7.32
CA LYS A 518 -15.18 17.39 -7.43
C LYS A 518 -14.17 16.25 -7.57
N VAL A 519 -14.62 15.00 -7.46
CA VAL A 519 -13.85 13.90 -8.02
C VAL A 519 -13.76 14.10 -9.52
N ALA A 520 -12.56 14.09 -10.06
CA ALA A 520 -12.32 14.38 -11.48
C ALA A 520 -11.67 13.17 -12.19
N CYS A 521 -12.05 12.96 -13.45
CA CYS A 521 -11.43 12.00 -14.36
C CYS A 521 -10.79 12.76 -15.52
N VAL A 522 -9.48 12.71 -15.62
CA VAL A 522 -8.74 13.19 -16.79
C VAL A 522 -8.36 11.98 -17.64
N ASN A 523 -9.15 11.72 -18.69
CA ASN A 523 -8.96 10.62 -19.65
C ASN A 523 -8.05 11.10 -20.77
N VAL A 524 -6.81 10.63 -20.79
CA VAL A 524 -5.80 11.06 -21.77
C VAL A 524 -5.48 9.91 -22.71
N LEU A 525 -5.70 10.09 -24.02
CA LEU A 525 -5.21 9.13 -25.00
C LEU A 525 -3.69 9.25 -25.12
N ILE A 526 -3.01 8.18 -24.70
CA ILE A 526 -1.54 8.14 -24.70
C ILE A 526 -0.98 7.11 -25.69
N GLU A 527 0.26 7.31 -26.11
CA GLU A 527 0.99 6.29 -26.83
C GLU A 527 1.29 5.10 -25.92
N GLY A 528 1.06 3.87 -26.40
CA GLY A 528 1.33 2.63 -25.67
C GLY A 528 2.83 2.30 -25.60
N LEU A 529 3.64 3.18 -25.03
CA LEU A 529 5.08 3.00 -24.89
C LEU A 529 5.42 2.13 -23.67
N PRO A 530 6.47 1.29 -23.76
CA PRO A 530 6.96 0.54 -22.60
C PRO A 530 7.45 1.49 -21.52
N ALA A 531 7.14 1.16 -20.25
CA ALA A 531 7.62 1.95 -19.12
C ALA A 531 9.13 1.84 -18.97
N PRO A 532 9.78 2.89 -18.42
CA PRO A 532 11.19 2.83 -18.07
C PRO A 532 11.44 1.66 -17.13
N SER A 533 12.44 0.86 -17.45
CA SER A 533 13.01 -0.12 -16.52
C SER A 533 14.39 0.36 -16.11
N GLY A 534 14.80 0.10 -14.88
CA GLY A 534 16.19 0.26 -14.51
C GLY A 534 17.09 -0.49 -15.50
N PRO A 535 18.37 -0.11 -15.68
CA PRO A 535 19.29 -0.77 -16.58
C PRO A 535 19.24 -2.28 -16.39
N ALA A 536 19.13 -3.02 -17.49
CA ALA A 536 19.20 -4.48 -17.47
C ALA A 536 20.64 -4.88 -17.11
N HIS A 537 20.85 -5.56 -16.01
CA HIS A 537 22.12 -6.13 -15.58
C HIS A 537 22.16 -7.62 -15.87
#